data_291942604150c12fe0295de8c37341ae
#
_entry.id   291942604150c12fe0295de8c37341ae
#
_cell.length_a   1.000
_cell.length_b   1.000
_cell.length_c   1.000
_cell.angle_alpha   90.00
_cell.angle_beta   90.00
_cell.angle_gamma   90.00
#
_symmetry.space_group_name_H-M   'P 1'
#
loop_
_entity.id
_entity.type
_entity.pdbx_description
1 polymer ?
#
loop_
_entity_poly.entity_id
_entity_poly.type
_entity_poly.pdbx_seq_one_letter_code
_entity_poly.pdbx_strand_id
1 'polypeptide(L)'
;MAVGSADNEFAVKLFRRLPRRYDLLAEVLSFGQNARWRAELVKHVAGAEPLQVLDVATGTAGVAIAIARSTDAHVTGVDVSEEMLEIGRARVAGAAMQTRIELKSARAEALPFGDGAFDAISFTYVLRYVSDPAATIAELARTLRPGGVMAGLDFYVPPSPPARAAWWLYTRAVLPVAGLVLGGRAWWDVGRFLGPNISGHYRRWPLARLLDAWEAAGIEGVEYRQMSLGGGIVMWGTKRA
;
A
#
# COMPACT_ATOMS: atom_id res chain seq x y z
N MET A 1 -4.18 4.38 25.64
CA MET A 1 -5.29 4.22 24.66
C MET A 1 -4.71 4.33 23.26
N ALA A 2 -4.81 3.29 22.46
CA ALA A 2 -4.16 3.17 21.17
C ALA A 2 -4.83 4.08 20.12
N VAL A 3 -4.17 5.18 19.76
CA VAL A 3 -4.61 6.14 18.72
C VAL A 3 -4.72 5.47 17.34
N GLY A 4 -4.08 4.32 17.13
CA GLY A 4 -4.12 3.56 15.87
C GLY A 4 -5.45 2.85 15.57
N SER A 5 -6.24 2.48 16.58
CA SER A 5 -7.49 1.74 16.36
C SER A 5 -8.63 2.62 15.82
N ALA A 6 -8.73 3.86 16.27
CA ALA A 6 -9.79 4.78 15.84
C ALA A 6 -9.57 5.29 14.40
N ASP A 7 -8.32 5.61 14.04
CA ASP A 7 -7.97 6.02 12.67
C ASP A 7 -8.15 4.86 11.68
N ASN A 8 -7.86 3.62 12.11
CA ASN A 8 -8.05 2.42 11.30
C ASN A 8 -9.55 2.13 11.06
N GLU A 9 -10.39 2.15 12.11
CA GLU A 9 -11.83 1.96 11.97
C GLU A 9 -12.47 3.06 11.11
N PHE A 10 -12.02 4.30 11.27
CA PHE A 10 -12.50 5.41 10.45
C PHE A 10 -12.11 5.23 8.98
N ALA A 11 -10.86 4.85 8.71
CA ALA A 11 -10.39 4.59 7.35
C ALA A 11 -11.19 3.44 6.69
N VAL A 12 -11.37 2.32 7.38
CA VAL A 12 -12.18 1.20 6.87
C VAL A 12 -13.61 1.65 6.55
N LYS A 13 -14.26 2.42 7.44
CA LYS A 13 -15.61 2.98 7.19
C LYS A 13 -15.65 3.96 6.02
N LEU A 14 -14.58 4.76 5.87
CA LEU A 14 -14.47 5.75 4.79
C LEU A 14 -14.31 5.06 3.43
N PHE A 15 -13.42 4.09 3.34
CA PHE A 15 -13.14 3.36 2.09
C PHE A 15 -14.28 2.40 1.70
N ARG A 16 -15.04 1.85 2.65
CA ARG A 16 -16.25 1.05 2.36
C ARG A 16 -17.27 1.75 1.47
N ARG A 17 -17.34 3.08 1.51
CA ARG A 17 -18.31 3.87 0.73
C ARG A 17 -17.88 4.18 -0.70
N LEU A 18 -16.66 3.76 -1.12
CA LEU A 18 -16.04 4.21 -2.36
C LEU A 18 -15.88 3.17 -3.49
N PRO A 19 -16.32 1.90 -3.38
CA PRO A 19 -15.70 0.80 -4.10
C PRO A 19 -15.79 0.87 -5.64
N ARG A 20 -16.92 1.27 -6.23
CA ARG A 20 -17.13 1.11 -7.69
C ARG A 20 -16.28 2.02 -8.59
N ARG A 21 -15.85 3.19 -8.11
CA ARG A 21 -15.04 4.16 -8.87
C ARG A 21 -13.72 4.51 -8.18
N TYR A 22 -13.37 3.75 -7.13
CA TYR A 22 -12.19 4.06 -6.30
C TYR A 22 -10.91 4.17 -7.13
N ASP A 23 -10.59 3.14 -7.91
CA ASP A 23 -9.35 3.12 -8.69
C ASP A 23 -9.30 4.23 -9.74
N LEU A 24 -10.42 4.45 -10.46
CA LEU A 24 -10.49 5.51 -11.47
C LEU A 24 -10.31 6.90 -10.86
N LEU A 25 -11.01 7.19 -9.77
CA LEU A 25 -10.92 8.51 -9.13
C LEU A 25 -9.58 8.69 -8.40
N ALA A 26 -9.03 7.64 -7.78
CA ALA A 26 -7.70 7.68 -7.22
C ALA A 26 -6.65 7.97 -8.30
N GLU A 27 -6.78 7.38 -9.48
CA GLU A 27 -5.88 7.62 -10.61
C GLU A 27 -6.02 9.05 -11.17
N VAL A 28 -7.26 9.51 -11.41
CA VAL A 28 -7.53 10.87 -11.88
C VAL A 28 -7.04 11.91 -10.87
N LEU A 29 -7.36 11.73 -9.60
CA LEU A 29 -6.97 12.65 -8.53
C LEU A 29 -5.46 12.61 -8.25
N SER A 30 -4.76 11.52 -8.58
CA SER A 30 -3.30 11.46 -8.51
C SER A 30 -2.60 11.92 -9.80
N PHE A 31 -3.34 12.37 -10.80
CA PHE A 31 -2.80 12.71 -12.13
C PHE A 31 -1.98 11.58 -12.77
N GLY A 32 -2.44 10.34 -12.65
CA GLY A 32 -1.74 9.16 -13.18
C GLY A 32 -0.51 8.71 -12.35
N GLN A 33 -0.22 9.39 -11.25
CA GLN A 33 0.99 9.05 -10.47
C GLN A 33 0.86 7.73 -9.73
N ASN A 34 -0.35 7.35 -9.33
CA ASN A 34 -0.58 6.12 -8.60
C ASN A 34 -0.22 4.87 -9.43
N ALA A 35 -0.60 4.83 -10.71
CA ALA A 35 -0.18 3.75 -11.64
C ALA A 35 1.34 3.69 -11.79
N ARG A 36 1.99 4.85 -11.92
CA ARG A 36 3.44 4.95 -12.05
C ARG A 36 4.17 4.47 -10.79
N TRP A 37 3.67 4.79 -9.60
CA TRP A 37 4.24 4.33 -8.33
C TRP A 37 4.05 2.81 -8.15
N ARG A 38 2.87 2.30 -8.49
CA ARG A 38 2.60 0.85 -8.48
C ARG A 38 3.49 0.10 -9.47
N ALA A 39 3.74 0.64 -10.65
CA ALA A 39 4.66 0.04 -11.62
C ALA A 39 6.10 -0.04 -11.08
N GLU A 40 6.57 0.96 -10.35
CA GLU A 40 7.87 0.92 -9.69
C GLU A 40 7.91 -0.17 -8.60
N LEU A 41 6.88 -0.28 -7.75
CA LEU A 41 6.75 -1.36 -6.78
C LEU A 41 6.82 -2.74 -7.44
N VAL A 42 5.98 -2.95 -8.48
CA VAL A 42 5.89 -4.22 -9.22
C VAL A 42 7.23 -4.60 -9.84
N LYS A 43 8.00 -3.63 -10.35
CA LYS A 43 9.33 -3.85 -10.91
C LYS A 43 10.28 -4.50 -9.90
N HIS A 44 10.28 -4.05 -8.64
CA HIS A 44 11.15 -4.62 -7.60
C HIS A 44 10.70 -6.02 -7.18
N VAL A 45 9.39 -6.26 -7.09
CA VAL A 45 8.85 -7.60 -6.82
C VAL A 45 9.15 -8.56 -7.98
N ALA A 46 8.88 -8.15 -9.22
CA ALA A 46 9.10 -8.99 -10.41
C ALA A 46 10.58 -9.28 -10.67
N GLY A 47 11.47 -8.33 -10.34
CA GLY A 47 12.92 -8.51 -10.50
C GLY A 47 13.53 -9.60 -9.61
N ALA A 48 12.79 -10.06 -8.59
CA ALA A 48 13.17 -11.19 -7.75
C ALA A 48 12.74 -12.56 -8.33
N GLU A 49 12.04 -12.59 -9.47
CA GLU A 49 11.51 -13.79 -10.13
C GLU A 49 10.77 -14.74 -9.15
N PRO A 50 9.83 -14.21 -8.35
CA PRO A 50 9.18 -15.00 -7.31
C PRO A 50 8.21 -16.02 -7.89
N LEU A 51 8.00 -17.13 -7.16
CA LEU A 51 6.96 -18.12 -7.45
C LEU A 51 5.72 -17.94 -6.56
N GLN A 52 5.91 -17.48 -5.31
CA GLN A 52 4.85 -17.23 -4.33
C GLN A 52 4.94 -15.78 -3.83
N VAL A 53 3.92 -14.98 -4.10
CA VAL A 53 3.86 -13.57 -3.69
C VAL A 53 2.69 -13.32 -2.75
N LEU A 54 2.93 -12.58 -1.69
CA LEU A 54 1.89 -12.02 -0.83
C LEU A 54 1.70 -10.53 -1.15
N ASP A 55 0.49 -10.12 -1.52
CA ASP A 55 0.12 -8.72 -1.71
C ASP A 55 -0.78 -8.26 -0.55
N VAL A 56 -0.24 -7.46 0.37
CA VAL A 56 -0.92 -7.04 1.60
C VAL A 56 -1.60 -5.69 1.41
N ALA A 57 -2.83 -5.57 1.93
CA ALA A 57 -3.77 -4.49 1.61
C ALA A 57 -4.02 -4.42 0.09
N THR A 58 -4.32 -5.59 -0.49
CA THR A 58 -4.49 -5.76 -1.95
C THR A 58 -5.66 -4.95 -2.52
N GLY A 59 -6.62 -4.59 -1.67
CA GLY A 59 -7.81 -3.82 -2.05
C GLY A 59 -8.57 -4.50 -3.19
N THR A 60 -8.67 -3.81 -4.32
CA THR A 60 -9.31 -4.29 -5.55
C THR A 60 -8.39 -5.14 -6.43
N ALA A 61 -7.32 -5.72 -5.88
CA ALA A 61 -6.33 -6.59 -6.53
C ALA A 61 -5.53 -5.93 -7.69
N GLY A 62 -5.40 -4.60 -7.70
CA GLY A 62 -4.72 -3.92 -8.80
C GLY A 62 -3.23 -4.26 -8.89
N VAL A 63 -2.54 -4.31 -7.74
CA VAL A 63 -1.11 -4.70 -7.65
C VAL A 63 -0.95 -6.19 -7.86
N ALA A 64 -1.77 -7.03 -7.25
CA ALA A 64 -1.76 -8.49 -7.45
C ALA A 64 -1.87 -8.87 -8.94
N ILE A 65 -2.80 -8.25 -9.68
CA ILE A 65 -2.96 -8.47 -11.13
C ILE A 65 -1.72 -7.99 -11.89
N ALA A 66 -1.13 -6.85 -11.52
CA ALA A 66 0.06 -6.33 -12.19
C ALA A 66 1.29 -7.24 -11.96
N ILE A 67 1.48 -7.77 -10.75
CA ILE A 67 2.53 -8.75 -10.44
C ILE A 67 2.32 -10.02 -11.24
N ALA A 68 1.11 -10.60 -11.22
CA ALA A 68 0.81 -11.82 -11.98
C ALA A 68 0.98 -11.66 -13.50
N ARG A 69 0.82 -10.46 -14.05
CA ARG A 69 1.11 -10.17 -15.47
C ARG A 69 2.60 -10.08 -15.78
N SER A 70 3.40 -9.70 -14.79
CA SER A 70 4.84 -9.42 -14.95
C SER A 70 5.73 -10.60 -14.55
N THR A 71 5.14 -11.66 -13.97
CA THR A 71 5.84 -12.84 -13.44
C THR A 71 5.02 -14.09 -13.70
N ASP A 72 5.60 -15.26 -13.40
CA ASP A 72 4.88 -16.54 -13.35
C ASP A 72 4.35 -16.88 -11.94
N ALA A 73 4.43 -15.95 -10.99
CA ALA A 73 4.05 -16.16 -9.60
C ALA A 73 2.58 -16.51 -9.39
N HIS A 74 2.30 -17.32 -8.37
CA HIS A 74 1.02 -17.35 -7.69
C HIS A 74 0.96 -16.21 -6.67
N VAL A 75 -0.11 -15.40 -6.70
CA VAL A 75 -0.26 -14.25 -5.84
C VAL A 75 -1.40 -14.48 -4.85
N THR A 76 -1.10 -14.41 -3.57
CA THR A 76 -2.10 -14.35 -2.51
C THR A 76 -2.29 -12.88 -2.11
N GLY A 77 -3.46 -12.31 -2.41
CA GLY A 77 -3.83 -10.97 -1.97
C GLY A 77 -4.62 -11.01 -0.67
N VAL A 78 -4.26 -10.19 0.30
CA VAL A 78 -5.02 -10.06 1.56
C VAL A 78 -5.48 -8.64 1.81
N ASP A 79 -6.70 -8.48 2.33
CA ASP A 79 -7.27 -7.20 2.75
C ASP A 79 -8.25 -7.42 3.90
N VAL A 80 -8.48 -6.37 4.71
CA VAL A 80 -9.48 -6.40 5.80
C VAL A 80 -10.90 -6.11 5.32
N SER A 81 -11.05 -5.52 4.14
CA SER A 81 -12.34 -5.15 3.55
C SER A 81 -12.83 -6.21 2.58
N GLU A 82 -13.85 -6.96 2.99
CA GLU A 82 -14.49 -7.96 2.12
C GLU A 82 -15.12 -7.30 0.89
N GLU A 83 -15.62 -6.07 1.02
CA GLU A 83 -16.19 -5.31 -0.10
C GLU A 83 -15.13 -5.02 -1.19
N MET A 84 -13.90 -4.71 -0.78
CA MET A 84 -12.79 -4.52 -1.73
C MET A 84 -12.38 -5.84 -2.37
N LEU A 85 -12.33 -6.93 -1.57
CA LEU A 85 -12.01 -8.26 -2.08
C LEU A 85 -13.05 -8.78 -3.09
N GLU A 86 -14.35 -8.50 -2.90
CA GLU A 86 -15.39 -8.86 -3.87
C GLU A 86 -15.15 -8.18 -5.22
N ILE A 87 -14.81 -6.88 -5.23
CA ILE A 87 -14.45 -6.16 -6.46
C ILE A 87 -13.17 -6.73 -7.04
N GLY A 88 -12.19 -7.04 -6.19
CA GLY A 88 -10.93 -7.69 -6.56
C GLY A 88 -11.16 -9.01 -7.28
N ARG A 89 -12.01 -9.89 -6.73
CA ARG A 89 -12.37 -11.18 -7.36
C ARG A 89 -13.00 -11.00 -8.74
N ALA A 90 -13.92 -10.03 -8.88
CA ALA A 90 -14.51 -9.71 -10.17
C ALA A 90 -13.45 -9.22 -11.19
N ARG A 91 -12.47 -8.42 -10.75
CA ARG A 91 -11.37 -7.94 -11.62
C ARG A 91 -10.40 -9.05 -11.98
N VAL A 92 -10.05 -9.93 -11.04
CA VAL A 92 -9.22 -11.12 -11.27
C VAL A 92 -9.88 -12.03 -12.29
N ALA A 93 -11.21 -12.23 -12.18
CA ALA A 93 -12.00 -13.00 -13.15
C ALA A 93 -11.99 -12.33 -14.53
N GLY A 94 -12.21 -11.01 -14.59
CA GLY A 94 -12.16 -10.23 -15.84
C GLY A 94 -10.78 -10.22 -16.50
N ALA A 95 -9.73 -10.44 -15.73
CA ALA A 95 -8.35 -10.59 -16.22
C ALA A 95 -7.98 -12.04 -16.57
N ALA A 96 -8.87 -13.01 -16.38
CA ALA A 96 -8.64 -14.45 -16.55
C ALA A 96 -7.46 -14.99 -15.71
N MET A 97 -7.34 -14.52 -14.46
CA MET A 97 -6.21 -14.84 -13.56
C MET A 97 -6.62 -15.63 -12.31
N GLN A 98 -7.80 -16.23 -12.28
CA GLN A 98 -8.34 -16.94 -11.10
C GLN A 98 -7.50 -18.15 -10.68
N THR A 99 -6.75 -18.75 -11.60
CA THR A 99 -5.84 -19.86 -11.31
C THR A 99 -4.52 -19.43 -10.70
N ARG A 100 -4.21 -18.13 -10.76
CA ARG A 100 -2.92 -17.57 -10.30
C ARG A 100 -3.06 -16.56 -9.15
N ILE A 101 -4.26 -16.05 -8.92
CA ILE A 101 -4.51 -15.05 -7.87
C ILE A 101 -5.61 -15.55 -6.96
N GLU A 102 -5.28 -15.70 -5.67
CA GLU A 102 -6.23 -15.98 -4.59
C GLU A 102 -6.38 -14.75 -3.70
N LEU A 103 -7.62 -14.42 -3.30
CA LEU A 103 -7.91 -13.27 -2.43
C LEU A 103 -8.56 -13.74 -1.13
N LYS A 104 -7.96 -13.35 0.02
CA LYS A 104 -8.38 -13.76 1.38
C LYS A 104 -8.57 -12.54 2.29
N SER A 105 -9.53 -12.65 3.22
CA SER A 105 -9.66 -11.67 4.29
C SER A 105 -8.63 -11.94 5.39
N ALA A 106 -7.74 -10.96 5.64
CA ALA A 106 -6.75 -11.02 6.72
C ALA A 106 -6.27 -9.61 7.11
N ARG A 107 -5.70 -9.51 8.30
CA ARG A 107 -5.07 -8.28 8.82
C ARG A 107 -3.56 -8.35 8.61
N ALA A 108 -2.96 -7.22 8.24
CA ALA A 108 -1.51 -7.11 8.06
C ALA A 108 -0.73 -7.37 9.37
N GLU A 109 -1.35 -7.08 10.52
CA GLU A 109 -0.77 -7.26 11.85
C GLU A 109 -0.80 -8.71 12.36
N ALA A 110 -1.55 -9.61 11.69
CA ALA A 110 -1.68 -11.02 12.07
C ALA A 110 -2.03 -11.84 10.82
N LEU A 111 -1.03 -12.26 10.09
CA LEU A 111 -1.17 -12.98 8.83
C LEU A 111 -1.36 -14.49 9.08
N PRO A 112 -2.36 -15.13 8.46
CA PRO A 112 -2.65 -16.55 8.68
C PRO A 112 -1.73 -17.45 7.84
N PHE A 113 -0.44 -17.14 7.80
CA PHE A 113 0.57 -17.87 7.02
C PHE A 113 1.75 -18.26 7.91
N GLY A 114 2.40 -19.37 7.57
CA GLY A 114 3.62 -19.82 8.21
C GLY A 114 4.81 -18.92 7.93
N ASP A 115 5.88 -19.11 8.69
CA ASP A 115 7.15 -18.42 8.47
C ASP A 115 7.74 -18.80 7.12
N GLY A 116 8.25 -17.83 6.38
CA GLY A 116 8.91 -18.05 5.10
C GLY A 116 8.02 -18.60 3.98
N ALA A 117 6.70 -18.42 4.07
CA ALA A 117 5.75 -18.96 3.09
C ALA A 117 5.83 -18.30 1.70
N PHE A 118 6.43 -17.12 1.59
CA PHE A 118 6.45 -16.34 0.35
C PHE A 118 7.86 -15.96 -0.09
N ASP A 119 8.06 -15.92 -1.40
CA ASP A 119 9.30 -15.48 -2.05
C ASP A 119 9.42 -13.96 -2.11
N ALA A 120 8.28 -13.27 -2.26
CA ALA A 120 8.22 -11.83 -2.23
C ALA A 120 6.94 -11.33 -1.55
N ILE A 121 7.02 -10.14 -0.98
CA ILE A 121 5.89 -9.43 -0.36
C ILE A 121 5.77 -8.05 -0.97
N SER A 122 4.57 -7.68 -1.40
CA SER A 122 4.17 -6.31 -1.70
C SER A 122 3.15 -5.80 -0.69
N PHE A 123 3.20 -4.50 -0.37
CA PHE A 123 2.14 -3.84 0.38
C PHE A 123 1.98 -2.39 -0.05
N THR A 124 0.73 -1.91 -0.08
CA THR A 124 0.45 -0.53 -0.50
C THR A 124 -0.45 0.18 0.50
N TYR A 125 -0.01 1.40 0.91
CA TYR A 125 -0.80 2.32 1.74
C TYR A 125 -1.27 1.77 3.09
N VAL A 126 -0.62 0.76 3.66
CA VAL A 126 -1.08 0.04 4.86
C VAL A 126 -0.51 0.62 6.16
N LEU A 127 0.78 1.02 6.19
CA LEU A 127 1.48 1.37 7.44
C LEU A 127 0.88 2.58 8.18
N ARG A 128 0.11 3.41 7.51
CA ARG A 128 -0.61 4.54 8.10
C ARG A 128 -1.86 4.14 8.89
N TYR A 129 -2.34 2.92 8.69
CA TYR A 129 -3.61 2.42 9.22
C TYR A 129 -3.43 1.32 10.26
N VAL A 130 -2.21 0.86 10.51
CA VAL A 130 -1.91 -0.12 11.56
C VAL A 130 -1.58 0.57 12.88
N SER A 131 -1.80 -0.13 13.97
CA SER A 131 -1.52 0.39 15.32
C SER A 131 -0.02 0.52 15.60
N ASP A 132 0.76 -0.44 15.12
CA ASP A 132 2.21 -0.49 15.26
C ASP A 132 2.85 -0.87 13.91
N PRO A 133 3.40 0.12 13.17
CA PRO A 133 4.12 -0.13 11.94
C PRO A 133 5.32 -1.07 12.08
N ALA A 134 6.09 -1.00 13.18
CA ALA A 134 7.25 -1.87 13.36
C ALA A 134 6.83 -3.32 13.57
N ALA A 135 5.84 -3.57 14.42
CA ALA A 135 5.30 -4.91 14.62
C ALA A 135 4.68 -5.47 13.32
N THR A 136 4.01 -4.61 12.54
CA THR A 136 3.45 -5.03 11.25
C THR A 136 4.56 -5.38 10.25
N ILE A 137 5.61 -4.58 10.14
CA ILE A 137 6.77 -4.88 9.28
C ILE A 137 7.42 -6.20 9.70
N ALA A 138 7.57 -6.45 11.00
CA ALA A 138 8.10 -7.71 11.51
C ALA A 138 7.20 -8.92 11.15
N GLU A 139 5.87 -8.76 11.20
CA GLU A 139 4.92 -9.80 10.77
C GLU A 139 5.00 -10.08 9.27
N LEU A 140 5.11 -9.04 8.44
CA LEU A 140 5.38 -9.20 7.02
C LEU A 140 6.69 -9.97 6.79
N ALA A 141 7.77 -9.51 7.41
CA ALA A 141 9.08 -10.15 7.30
C ALA A 141 9.08 -11.61 7.80
N ARG A 142 8.28 -11.95 8.82
CA ARG A 142 8.11 -13.34 9.29
C ARG A 142 7.64 -14.26 8.17
N THR A 143 6.64 -13.84 7.40
CA THR A 143 6.07 -14.65 6.32
C THR A 143 6.92 -14.71 5.05
N LEU A 144 7.93 -13.83 4.93
CA LEU A 144 8.90 -13.82 3.84
C LEU A 144 10.01 -14.84 4.10
N ARG A 145 10.40 -15.62 3.09
CA ARG A 145 11.53 -16.56 3.21
C ARG A 145 12.88 -15.80 3.30
N PRO A 146 13.92 -16.42 3.87
CA PRO A 146 15.29 -15.91 3.73
C PRO A 146 15.66 -15.68 2.25
N GLY A 147 16.30 -14.56 1.95
CA GLY A 147 16.61 -14.14 0.57
C GLY A 147 15.42 -13.61 -0.23
N GLY A 148 14.21 -13.60 0.33
CA GLY A 148 13.01 -13.05 -0.31
C GLY A 148 13.01 -11.53 -0.33
N VAL A 149 12.25 -10.93 -1.26
CA VAL A 149 12.14 -9.47 -1.43
C VAL A 149 10.86 -8.93 -0.80
N MET A 150 10.99 -7.87 -0.01
CA MET A 150 9.86 -7.09 0.48
C MET A 150 9.85 -5.73 -0.21
N ALA A 151 8.70 -5.29 -0.73
CA ALA A 151 8.52 -3.98 -1.35
C ALA A 151 7.25 -3.30 -0.85
N GLY A 152 7.36 -2.02 -0.48
CA GLY A 152 6.26 -1.22 0.05
C GLY A 152 6.09 0.09 -0.71
N LEU A 153 4.84 0.52 -0.89
CA LEU A 153 4.48 1.80 -1.48
C LEU A 153 3.58 2.58 -0.53
N ASP A 154 3.92 3.83 -0.29
CA ASP A 154 3.02 4.76 0.42
C ASP A 154 3.10 6.18 -0.16
N PHE A 155 2.12 7.01 0.20
CA PHE A 155 2.25 8.45 0.06
C PHE A 155 3.37 8.95 0.98
N TYR A 156 3.99 10.06 0.58
CA TYR A 156 5.06 10.67 1.36
C TYR A 156 4.88 12.18 1.46
N VAL A 157 5.60 12.81 2.37
CA VAL A 157 5.63 14.28 2.51
C VAL A 157 6.89 14.80 1.85
N PRO A 158 6.79 15.66 0.82
CA PRO A 158 7.95 16.18 0.12
C PRO A 158 9.01 16.78 1.06
N PRO A 159 10.30 16.45 0.89
CA PRO A 159 11.36 16.95 1.74
C PRO A 159 11.69 18.44 1.47
N SER A 160 11.60 18.89 0.23
CA SER A 160 11.90 20.27 -0.12
C SER A 160 10.79 21.25 0.28
N PRO A 161 11.10 22.44 0.83
CA PRO A 161 10.08 23.39 1.27
C PRO A 161 9.07 23.80 0.18
N PRO A 162 9.46 24.14 -1.06
CA PRO A 162 8.51 24.52 -2.10
C PRO A 162 7.59 23.37 -2.52
N ALA A 163 8.13 22.14 -2.67
CA ALA A 163 7.32 20.98 -2.99
C ALA A 163 6.36 20.63 -1.84
N ARG A 164 6.80 20.80 -0.58
CA ARG A 164 5.96 20.60 0.60
C ARG A 164 4.82 21.60 0.67
N ALA A 165 5.07 22.87 0.33
CA ALA A 165 4.02 23.90 0.26
C ALA A 165 2.99 23.57 -0.83
N ALA A 166 3.43 23.19 -2.02
CA ALA A 166 2.56 22.74 -3.12
C ALA A 166 1.75 21.50 -2.74
N TRP A 167 2.40 20.50 -2.14
CA TRP A 167 1.74 19.28 -1.65
C TRP A 167 0.71 19.59 -0.54
N TRP A 168 1.04 20.52 0.37
CA TRP A 168 0.12 20.97 1.42
C TRP A 168 -1.14 21.62 0.81
N LEU A 169 -0.95 22.53 -0.14
CA LEU A 169 -2.06 23.18 -0.87
C LEU A 169 -2.90 22.13 -1.61
N TYR A 170 -2.24 21.23 -2.34
CA TYR A 170 -2.89 20.16 -3.07
C TYR A 170 -3.76 19.29 -2.16
N THR A 171 -3.20 18.77 -1.07
CA THR A 171 -3.90 17.82 -0.19
C THR A 171 -4.96 18.45 0.69
N ARG A 172 -4.92 19.76 0.91
CA ARG A 172 -5.89 20.47 1.77
C ARG A 172 -6.93 21.31 1.06
N ALA A 173 -6.66 21.69 -0.18
CA ALA A 173 -7.60 22.47 -0.97
C ALA A 173 -8.00 21.77 -2.26
N VAL A 174 -7.03 21.41 -3.12
CA VAL A 174 -7.32 20.89 -4.46
C VAL A 174 -7.97 19.50 -4.37
N LEU A 175 -7.38 18.57 -3.63
CA LEU A 175 -7.86 17.20 -3.53
C LEU A 175 -9.29 17.11 -2.93
N PRO A 176 -9.64 17.80 -1.83
CA PRO A 176 -11.02 17.78 -1.33
C PRO A 176 -12.02 18.36 -2.33
N VAL A 177 -11.71 19.53 -2.92
CA VAL A 177 -12.62 20.20 -3.86
C VAL A 177 -12.80 19.35 -5.13
N ALA A 178 -11.71 18.86 -5.73
CA ALA A 178 -11.79 17.99 -6.89
C ALA A 178 -12.51 16.66 -6.55
N GLY A 179 -12.27 16.10 -5.37
CA GLY A 179 -13.00 14.94 -4.87
C GLY A 179 -14.50 15.18 -4.78
N LEU A 180 -14.91 16.33 -4.24
CA LEU A 180 -16.33 16.71 -4.17
C LEU A 180 -16.99 16.80 -5.56
N VAL A 181 -16.30 17.46 -6.50
CA VAL A 181 -16.83 17.67 -7.86
C VAL A 181 -16.93 16.38 -8.64
N LEU A 182 -15.92 15.52 -8.56
CA LEU A 182 -15.82 14.29 -9.36
C LEU A 182 -16.50 13.07 -8.71
N GLY A 183 -16.53 13.01 -7.38
CA GLY A 183 -16.97 11.83 -6.63
C GLY A 183 -17.98 12.10 -5.51
N GLY A 184 -18.38 13.37 -5.31
CA GLY A 184 -19.37 13.74 -4.31
C GLY A 184 -18.82 13.77 -2.88
N ARG A 185 -19.74 13.79 -1.90
CA ARG A 185 -19.42 14.02 -0.48
C ARG A 185 -18.46 12.99 0.11
N ALA A 186 -18.57 11.73 -0.29
CA ALA A 186 -17.65 10.68 0.19
C ALA A 186 -16.19 10.97 -0.21
N TRP A 187 -15.97 11.47 -1.41
CA TRP A 187 -14.62 11.84 -1.89
C TRP A 187 -14.12 13.17 -1.31
N TRP A 188 -15.01 14.09 -0.96
CA TRP A 188 -14.67 15.25 -0.14
C TRP A 188 -14.08 14.82 1.20
N ASP A 189 -14.73 13.87 1.89
CA ASP A 189 -14.29 13.36 3.19
C ASP A 189 -12.94 12.66 3.08
N VAL A 190 -12.71 11.86 2.03
CA VAL A 190 -11.40 11.26 1.73
C VAL A 190 -10.32 12.32 1.51
N GLY A 191 -10.60 13.33 0.68
CA GLY A 191 -9.65 14.39 0.39
C GLY A 191 -9.23 15.16 1.65
N ARG A 192 -10.18 15.46 2.54
CA ARG A 192 -9.91 16.12 3.82
C ARG A 192 -9.13 15.24 4.80
N PHE A 193 -9.33 13.94 4.76
CA PHE A 193 -8.69 12.98 5.64
C PHE A 193 -7.22 12.72 5.24
N LEU A 194 -6.93 12.56 3.95
CA LEU A 194 -5.62 12.07 3.48
C LEU A 194 -4.46 12.96 3.89
N GLY A 195 -4.51 14.27 3.64
CA GLY A 195 -3.40 15.18 3.94
C GLY A 195 -2.99 15.19 5.42
N PRO A 196 -3.91 15.40 6.37
CA PRO A 196 -3.64 15.27 7.80
C PRO A 196 -3.14 13.89 8.23
N ASN A 197 -3.72 12.81 7.69
CA ASN A 197 -3.34 11.44 8.00
C ASN A 197 -1.90 11.14 7.57
N ILE A 198 -1.53 11.46 6.32
CA ILE A 198 -0.17 11.30 5.81
C ILE A 198 0.83 12.10 6.64
N SER A 199 0.57 13.41 6.86
CA SER A 199 1.44 14.28 7.63
C SER A 199 1.58 13.82 9.09
N GLY A 200 0.50 13.32 9.69
CA GLY A 200 0.47 12.77 11.04
C GLY A 200 1.29 11.50 11.17
N HIS A 201 1.20 10.61 10.18
CA HIS A 201 1.99 9.40 10.14
C HIS A 201 3.49 9.72 10.13
N TYR A 202 3.98 10.51 9.17
CA TYR A 202 5.42 10.82 9.06
C TYR A 202 5.99 11.71 10.16
N ARG A 203 5.17 12.38 10.96
CA ARG A 203 5.62 13.01 12.21
C ARG A 203 5.89 11.98 13.30
N ARG A 204 5.09 10.92 13.41
CA ARG A 204 5.24 9.84 14.39
C ARG A 204 6.26 8.78 13.94
N TRP A 205 6.28 8.52 12.63
CA TRP A 205 7.11 7.54 11.95
C TRP A 205 7.89 8.20 10.81
N PRO A 206 8.93 9.01 11.14
CA PRO A 206 9.81 9.56 10.12
C PRO A 206 10.49 8.44 9.33
N LEU A 207 10.92 8.73 8.10
CA LEU A 207 11.52 7.74 7.20
C LEU A 207 12.67 6.97 7.86
N ALA A 208 13.55 7.64 8.62
CA ALA A 208 14.62 6.97 9.34
C ALA A 208 14.09 5.88 10.27
N ARG A 209 13.05 6.17 11.05
CA ARG A 209 12.44 5.19 11.95
C ARG A 209 11.78 4.02 11.20
N LEU A 210 11.24 4.26 10.00
CA LEU A 210 10.72 3.18 9.16
C LEU A 210 11.86 2.31 8.64
N LEU A 211 12.97 2.90 8.18
CA LEU A 211 14.17 2.17 7.76
C LEU A 211 14.71 1.31 8.90
N ASP A 212 14.87 1.89 10.10
CA ASP A 212 15.28 1.15 11.30
C ASP A 212 14.35 -0.05 11.59
N ALA A 213 13.03 0.12 11.40
CA ALA A 213 12.07 -0.95 11.61
C ALA A 213 12.20 -2.08 10.57
N TRP A 214 12.52 -1.75 9.31
CA TRP A 214 12.80 -2.76 8.28
C TRP A 214 14.06 -3.55 8.63
N GLU A 215 15.15 -2.87 9.01
CA GLU A 215 16.40 -3.52 9.40
C GLU A 215 16.22 -4.38 10.66
N ALA A 216 15.49 -3.88 11.65
CA ALA A 216 15.16 -4.63 12.87
C ALA A 216 14.32 -5.89 12.59
N ALA A 217 13.49 -5.88 11.55
CA ALA A 217 12.74 -7.03 11.07
C ALA A 217 13.58 -8.02 10.24
N GLY A 218 14.88 -7.77 10.08
CA GLY A 218 15.81 -8.62 9.32
C GLY A 218 15.78 -8.37 7.81
N ILE A 219 15.30 -7.21 7.35
CA ILE A 219 15.37 -6.82 5.94
C ILE A 219 16.65 -6.01 5.74
N GLU A 220 17.52 -6.47 4.86
CA GLU A 220 18.82 -5.87 4.55
C GLU A 220 18.80 -5.15 3.20
N GLY A 221 19.78 -4.25 3.00
CA GLY A 221 19.91 -3.50 1.76
C GLY A 221 18.68 -2.66 1.46
N VAL A 222 18.05 -2.09 2.49
CA VAL A 222 16.83 -1.31 2.34
C VAL A 222 17.11 -0.06 1.53
N GLU A 223 16.53 0.02 0.37
CA GLU A 223 16.58 1.17 -0.52
C GLU A 223 15.21 1.81 -0.64
N TYR A 224 15.16 3.06 -1.07
CA TYR A 224 13.90 3.74 -1.35
C TYR A 224 14.02 4.72 -2.52
N ARG A 225 12.90 4.93 -3.19
CA ARG A 225 12.76 5.93 -4.25
C ARG A 225 11.60 6.88 -3.94
N GLN A 226 11.92 8.17 -3.81
CA GLN A 226 10.91 9.20 -3.73
C GLN A 226 10.42 9.55 -5.15
N MET A 227 9.13 9.63 -5.33
CA MET A 227 8.49 9.88 -6.61
C MET A 227 7.61 11.13 -6.55
N SER A 228 7.34 11.75 -7.70
CA SER A 228 6.44 12.91 -7.80
C SER A 228 6.84 14.04 -6.83
N LEU A 229 8.11 14.48 -6.92
CA LEU A 229 8.70 15.51 -6.05
C LEU A 229 8.70 15.14 -4.55
N GLY A 230 8.56 13.85 -4.22
CA GLY A 230 8.48 13.35 -2.86
C GLY A 230 7.03 13.19 -2.33
N GLY A 231 6.03 13.18 -3.21
CA GLY A 231 4.64 12.90 -2.83
C GLY A 231 4.32 11.42 -2.67
N GLY A 232 5.16 10.53 -3.20
CA GLY A 232 5.11 9.08 -3.04
C GLY A 232 6.48 8.52 -2.71
N ILE A 233 6.51 7.36 -2.07
CA ILE A 233 7.73 6.62 -1.75
C ILE A 233 7.52 5.12 -2.01
N VAL A 234 8.48 4.52 -2.71
CA VAL A 234 8.60 3.06 -2.83
C VAL A 234 9.86 2.65 -2.07
N MET A 235 9.75 1.65 -1.22
CA MET A 235 10.85 1.08 -0.42
C MET A 235 10.95 -0.40 -0.74
N TRP A 236 12.16 -0.95 -0.78
CA TRP A 236 12.39 -2.38 -0.99
C TRP A 236 13.67 -2.84 -0.28
N GLY A 237 13.75 -4.11 -0.01
CA GLY A 237 14.92 -4.75 0.58
C GLY A 237 14.77 -6.27 0.58
N THR A 238 15.80 -6.98 1.00
CA THR A 238 15.88 -8.45 0.97
C THR A 238 15.94 -8.99 2.40
N LYS A 239 15.21 -10.05 2.70
CA LYS A 239 15.30 -10.70 4.01
C LYS A 239 16.65 -11.40 4.17
N ARG A 240 17.29 -11.15 5.31
CA ARG A 240 18.54 -11.82 5.72
C ARG A 240 18.41 -13.34 5.60
N ALA A 241 19.50 -13.98 5.13
CA ALA A 241 19.60 -15.42 4.99
C ALA A 241 19.59 -16.15 6.35
#